data_ab79ba9d069a30cc9054722826ba9e81
#
_entry.id   ab79ba9d069a30cc9054722826ba9e81
#
_cell.length_a   1.000
_cell.length_b   1.000
_cell.length_c   1.000
_cell.angle_alpha   90.00
_cell.angle_beta   90.00
_cell.angle_gamma   90.00
#
_symmetry.space_group_name_H-M   'P 1'
#
loop_
_entity.id
_entity.type
_entity.pdbx_description
1 polymer ?
#
loop_
_entity_poly.entity_id
_entity_poly.type
_entity_poly.pdbx_seq_one_letter_code
_entity_poly.pdbx_strand_id
1 'polypeptide(L)'
;MGQKVNPISNRLGIVKGWDSNWFGGKNFGDNLVEDQKIRKYLNERLAKASISKIVIERTLKLVTITICTARPGLVIGKGGQDVDKLKEELKKLYDKEIQINIYEVKKPELDANIVANNIARQIEGKIAYRRAIKMAVANTMRAGAEGIKVQISGRLNGAEIARSKMIKEGRTPLHTFRADIDYCQAEALTKVGLLGLKVWICRGEVYGKVDLAPNFTQEKGAARSNGGRDNGGRRFRNKKK
;
A
#
# COMPACT_ATOMS: atom_id res chain seq x y z
N MET A 1 -13.95 21.85 16.89
CA MET A 1 -13.09 20.63 16.91
C MET A 1 -11.98 20.80 15.88
N GLY A 2 -10.72 20.58 16.28
CA GLY A 2 -9.58 20.70 15.38
C GLY A 2 -9.59 19.62 14.28
N GLN A 3 -8.98 19.94 13.13
CA GLN A 3 -8.80 18.97 12.06
C GLN A 3 -7.70 17.97 12.41
N LYS A 4 -7.86 16.73 11.95
CA LYS A 4 -6.88 15.67 12.17
C LYS A 4 -5.89 15.65 11.02
N VAL A 5 -4.62 15.64 11.36
CA VAL A 5 -3.53 15.57 10.38
C VAL A 5 -3.49 14.19 9.74
N ASN A 6 -2.96 14.12 8.51
CA ASN A 6 -2.74 12.85 7.81
C ASN A 6 -1.70 12.01 8.58
N PRO A 7 -2.04 10.78 8.98
CA PRO A 7 -1.13 9.94 9.78
C PRO A 7 0.14 9.53 9.04
N ILE A 8 0.11 9.47 7.70
CA ILE A 8 1.31 9.17 6.89
C ILE A 8 2.29 10.32 6.98
N SER A 9 1.84 11.57 6.76
CA SER A 9 2.71 12.75 6.79
C SER A 9 3.37 12.97 8.15
N ASN A 10 2.66 12.67 9.25
CA ASN A 10 3.22 12.75 10.60
C ASN A 10 4.33 11.71 10.87
N ARG A 11 4.41 10.67 10.09
CA ARG A 11 5.37 9.56 10.25
C ARG A 11 6.46 9.52 9.20
N LEU A 12 6.44 10.49 8.27
CA LEU A 12 7.51 10.67 7.29
C LEU A 12 8.83 10.98 8.01
N GLY A 13 9.89 10.29 7.61
CA GLY A 13 11.20 10.42 8.23
C GLY A 13 11.37 9.67 9.57
N ILE A 14 10.31 9.08 10.14
CA ILE A 14 10.34 8.31 11.39
C ILE A 14 10.12 6.82 11.10
N VAL A 15 8.98 6.47 10.55
CA VAL A 15 8.58 5.08 10.23
C VAL A 15 8.34 4.90 8.73
N LYS A 16 7.89 5.96 8.05
CA LYS A 16 7.56 5.96 6.62
C LYS A 16 8.60 6.73 5.83
N GLY A 17 9.02 6.17 4.69
CA GLY A 17 9.80 6.86 3.67
C GLY A 17 8.91 7.62 2.67
N TRP A 18 9.55 8.31 1.75
CA TRP A 18 8.88 9.02 0.67
C TRP A 18 8.52 8.08 -0.48
N ASP A 19 7.42 8.40 -1.17
CA ASP A 19 7.03 7.69 -2.39
C ASP A 19 7.72 8.23 -3.65
N SER A 20 8.38 9.40 -3.56
CA SER A 20 9.26 9.96 -4.58
C SER A 20 10.64 10.17 -3.98
N ASN A 21 11.64 9.46 -4.48
CA ASN A 21 13.02 9.46 -3.97
C ASN A 21 13.95 10.02 -5.05
N TRP A 22 14.13 11.33 -5.03
CA TRP A 22 15.03 12.01 -5.93
C TRP A 22 15.41 13.39 -5.39
N PHE A 23 16.54 13.90 -5.85
CA PHE A 23 16.99 15.24 -5.54
C PHE A 23 16.61 16.18 -6.69
N GLY A 24 15.91 17.27 -6.38
CA GLY A 24 15.52 18.30 -7.33
C GLY A 24 16.35 19.56 -7.15
N GLY A 25 17.08 19.96 -8.18
CA GLY A 25 17.72 21.26 -8.23
C GLY A 25 16.75 22.36 -8.73
N LYS A 26 17.17 23.14 -9.75
CA LYS A 26 16.34 24.22 -10.33
C LYS A 26 15.02 23.72 -10.93
N ASN A 27 14.98 22.48 -11.45
CA ASN A 27 13.82 21.88 -12.13
C ASN A 27 12.92 21.08 -11.17
N PHE A 28 12.94 21.38 -9.86
CA PHE A 28 12.13 20.67 -8.87
C PHE A 28 10.63 20.70 -9.18
N GLY A 29 10.12 21.87 -9.54
CA GLY A 29 8.68 22.05 -9.85
C GLY A 29 8.23 21.21 -11.04
N ASP A 30 9.00 21.22 -12.13
CA ASP A 30 8.68 20.49 -13.34
C ASP A 30 8.70 18.97 -13.11
N ASN A 31 9.72 18.47 -12.41
CA ASN A 31 9.80 17.07 -12.03
C ASN A 31 8.63 16.62 -11.14
N LEU A 32 8.16 17.49 -10.23
CA LEU A 32 7.02 17.18 -9.36
C LEU A 32 5.72 17.09 -10.17
N VAL A 33 5.52 17.99 -11.14
CA VAL A 33 4.36 17.96 -12.05
C VAL A 33 4.40 16.70 -12.92
N GLU A 34 5.57 16.31 -13.40
CA GLU A 34 5.76 15.05 -14.14
C GLU A 34 5.36 13.84 -13.29
N ASP A 35 5.87 13.74 -12.05
CA ASP A 35 5.52 12.65 -11.13
C ASP A 35 4.01 12.56 -10.89
N GLN A 36 3.36 13.68 -10.71
CA GLN A 36 1.91 13.71 -10.52
C GLN A 36 1.15 13.22 -11.75
N LYS A 37 1.58 13.61 -12.96
CA LYS A 37 1.00 13.13 -14.22
C LYS A 37 1.21 11.62 -14.38
N ILE A 38 2.41 11.10 -14.09
CA ILE A 38 2.72 9.66 -14.12
C ILE A 38 1.80 8.89 -13.15
N ARG A 39 1.66 9.36 -11.92
CA ARG A 39 0.79 8.71 -10.92
C ARG A 39 -0.67 8.70 -11.36
N LYS A 40 -1.17 9.82 -11.88
CA LYS A 40 -2.54 9.93 -12.37
C LYS A 40 -2.79 8.95 -13.52
N TYR A 41 -1.93 8.96 -14.52
CA TYR A 41 -2.01 8.06 -15.67
C TYR A 41 -2.01 6.57 -15.26
N LEU A 42 -1.05 6.18 -14.41
CA LEU A 42 -0.95 4.79 -13.96
C LEU A 42 -2.16 4.35 -13.11
N ASN A 43 -2.69 5.22 -12.24
CA ASN A 43 -3.87 4.93 -11.44
C ASN A 43 -5.12 4.74 -12.31
N GLU A 44 -5.29 5.53 -13.35
CA GLU A 44 -6.40 5.41 -14.30
C GLU A 44 -6.27 4.14 -15.15
N ARG A 45 -5.09 3.90 -15.74
CA ARG A 45 -4.83 2.77 -16.63
C ARG A 45 -4.89 1.42 -15.92
N LEU A 46 -4.38 1.36 -14.70
CA LEU A 46 -4.26 0.15 -13.90
C LEU A 46 -5.32 0.06 -12.78
N ALA A 47 -6.44 0.74 -12.92
CA ALA A 47 -7.51 0.75 -11.90
C ALA A 47 -7.96 -0.65 -11.48
N LYS A 48 -7.93 -1.65 -12.38
CA LYS A 48 -8.30 -3.05 -12.10
C LYS A 48 -7.22 -3.84 -11.34
N ALA A 49 -5.96 -3.41 -11.38
CA ALA A 49 -4.84 -4.13 -10.80
C ALA A 49 -4.72 -3.98 -9.28
N SER A 50 -5.53 -3.13 -8.65
CA SER A 50 -5.48 -2.85 -7.20
C SER A 50 -4.09 -2.39 -6.75
N ILE A 51 -3.71 -1.20 -7.21
CA ILE A 51 -2.44 -0.57 -6.85
C ILE A 51 -2.45 -0.20 -5.37
N SER A 52 -1.36 -0.52 -4.66
CA SER A 52 -1.08 -0.08 -3.31
C SER A 52 -0.44 1.29 -3.30
N LYS A 53 0.76 1.38 -3.87
CA LYS A 53 1.53 2.62 -4.00
C LYS A 53 2.40 2.59 -5.26
N ILE A 54 2.79 3.78 -5.72
CA ILE A 54 3.72 3.96 -6.83
C ILE A 54 4.92 4.73 -6.30
N VAL A 55 6.09 4.10 -6.34
CA VAL A 55 7.34 4.74 -5.93
C VAL A 55 8.11 5.14 -7.18
N ILE A 56 8.59 6.39 -7.18
CA ILE A 56 9.31 6.97 -8.31
C ILE A 56 10.72 7.36 -7.83
N GLU A 57 11.71 6.81 -8.49
CA GLU A 57 13.11 7.11 -8.26
C GLU A 57 13.68 7.74 -9.53
N ARG A 58 14.33 8.89 -9.40
CA ARG A 58 14.89 9.60 -10.53
C ARG A 58 16.41 9.70 -10.41
N THR A 59 17.07 9.29 -11.45
CA THR A 59 18.48 9.61 -11.70
C THR A 59 18.59 10.64 -12.83
N LEU A 60 19.78 11.03 -13.19
CA LEU A 60 20.01 12.05 -14.25
C LEU A 60 19.40 11.64 -15.60
N LYS A 61 19.46 10.36 -15.97
CA LYS A 61 19.02 9.85 -17.27
C LYS A 61 17.82 8.89 -17.20
N LEU A 62 17.62 8.23 -16.07
CA LEU A 62 16.66 7.16 -15.92
C LEU A 62 15.62 7.47 -14.83
N VAL A 63 14.36 7.22 -15.13
CA VAL A 63 13.25 7.28 -14.16
C VAL A 63 12.79 5.85 -13.90
N THR A 64 13.00 5.36 -12.66
CA THR A 64 12.53 4.04 -12.23
C THR A 64 11.20 4.17 -11.53
N ILE A 65 10.18 3.51 -12.04
CA ILE A 65 8.83 3.51 -11.47
C ILE A 65 8.56 2.12 -10.91
N THR A 66 8.45 2.01 -9.60
CA THR A 66 8.08 0.76 -8.93
C THR A 66 6.61 0.76 -8.57
N ILE A 67 5.85 -0.14 -9.17
CA ILE A 67 4.40 -0.30 -8.97
C ILE A 67 4.17 -1.43 -7.98
N CYS A 68 3.67 -1.09 -6.79
CA CYS A 68 3.25 -2.08 -5.80
C CYS A 68 1.77 -2.44 -6.03
N THR A 69 1.48 -3.70 -6.33
CA THR A 69 0.14 -4.16 -6.67
C THR A 69 -0.19 -5.50 -6.01
N ALA A 70 -1.49 -5.73 -5.74
CA ALA A 70 -1.97 -7.04 -5.28
C ALA A 70 -2.13 -8.06 -6.41
N ARG A 71 -2.15 -7.60 -7.67
CA ARG A 71 -2.39 -8.47 -8.84
C ARG A 71 -1.36 -8.18 -9.95
N PRO A 72 -0.12 -8.61 -9.77
CA PRO A 72 0.96 -8.32 -10.73
C PRO A 72 0.66 -8.84 -12.13
N GLY A 73 -0.02 -9.97 -12.27
CA GLY A 73 -0.39 -10.54 -13.56
C GLY A 73 -1.25 -9.62 -14.44
N LEU A 74 -2.07 -8.75 -13.85
CA LEU A 74 -2.86 -7.77 -14.60
C LEU A 74 -2.04 -6.57 -15.08
N VAL A 75 -0.89 -6.33 -14.48
CA VAL A 75 0.04 -5.27 -14.90
C VAL A 75 1.00 -5.80 -15.96
N ILE A 76 1.49 -7.03 -15.77
CA ILE A 76 2.44 -7.68 -16.68
C ILE A 76 1.77 -8.03 -18.01
N GLY A 77 0.52 -8.51 -17.97
CA GLY A 77 -0.18 -8.98 -19.15
C GLY A 77 0.36 -10.31 -19.67
N LYS A 78 -0.13 -10.71 -20.83
CA LYS A 78 0.33 -11.95 -21.49
C LYS A 78 1.73 -11.74 -22.08
N GLY A 79 2.72 -12.45 -21.54
CA GLY A 79 4.11 -12.39 -22.04
C GLY A 79 4.81 -11.04 -21.88
N GLY A 80 4.33 -10.16 -20.97
CA GLY A 80 4.95 -8.85 -20.74
C GLY A 80 4.48 -7.70 -21.67
N GLN A 81 3.60 -8.00 -22.62
CA GLN A 81 3.15 -7.02 -23.62
C GLN A 81 2.52 -5.75 -23.04
N ASP A 82 1.79 -5.87 -21.92
CA ASP A 82 1.12 -4.71 -21.34
C ASP A 82 2.11 -3.79 -20.62
N VAL A 83 3.19 -4.33 -20.03
CA VAL A 83 4.29 -3.52 -19.47
C VAL A 83 5.04 -2.78 -20.59
N ASP A 84 5.31 -3.46 -21.71
CA ASP A 84 6.01 -2.84 -22.83
C ASP A 84 5.17 -1.69 -23.43
N LYS A 85 3.86 -1.90 -23.60
CA LYS A 85 2.93 -0.82 -24.02
C LYS A 85 2.92 0.35 -23.04
N LEU A 86 2.84 0.07 -21.73
CA LEU A 86 2.90 1.11 -20.70
C LEU A 86 4.21 1.90 -20.77
N LYS A 87 5.32 1.21 -21.02
CA LYS A 87 6.63 1.83 -21.17
C LYS A 87 6.70 2.74 -22.40
N GLU A 88 6.13 2.30 -23.53
CA GLU A 88 6.03 3.10 -24.76
C GLU A 88 5.11 4.31 -24.59
N GLU A 89 3.93 4.11 -23.97
CA GLU A 89 2.98 5.18 -23.69
C GLU A 89 3.59 6.26 -22.78
N LEU A 90 4.32 5.85 -21.74
CA LEU A 90 5.02 6.77 -20.84
C LEU A 90 6.21 7.47 -21.55
N LYS A 91 6.96 6.78 -22.41
CA LYS A 91 8.02 7.39 -23.20
C LYS A 91 7.52 8.49 -24.15
N LYS A 92 6.30 8.35 -24.67
CA LYS A 92 5.67 9.41 -25.51
C LYS A 92 5.30 10.67 -24.71
N LEU A 93 5.12 10.53 -23.40
CA LEU A 93 4.76 11.64 -22.51
C LEU A 93 6.00 12.34 -21.92
N TYR A 94 7.16 11.67 -21.91
CA TYR A 94 8.38 12.14 -21.24
C TYR A 94 9.63 11.78 -22.03
N ASP A 95 10.56 12.74 -22.17
CA ASP A 95 11.79 12.59 -22.96
C ASP A 95 12.89 11.76 -22.28
N LYS A 96 12.62 11.19 -21.10
CA LYS A 96 13.59 10.41 -20.32
C LYS A 96 13.37 8.91 -20.49
N GLU A 97 14.42 8.13 -20.30
CA GLU A 97 14.28 6.68 -20.23
C GLU A 97 13.49 6.25 -18.99
N ILE A 98 12.53 5.35 -19.19
CA ILE A 98 11.64 4.86 -18.12
C ILE A 98 11.86 3.37 -17.93
N GLN A 99 12.10 2.98 -16.69
CA GLN A 99 12.11 1.59 -16.25
C GLN A 99 10.92 1.33 -15.34
N ILE A 100 10.17 0.26 -15.58
CA ILE A 100 9.03 -0.13 -14.76
C ILE A 100 9.38 -1.41 -14.01
N ASN A 101 9.31 -1.34 -12.70
CA ASN A 101 9.44 -2.48 -11.80
C ASN A 101 8.08 -2.80 -11.19
N ILE A 102 7.76 -4.08 -11.03
CA ILE A 102 6.50 -4.52 -10.44
C ILE A 102 6.81 -5.29 -9.17
N TYR A 103 6.16 -4.87 -8.07
CA TYR A 103 6.29 -5.51 -6.77
C TYR A 103 4.95 -6.05 -6.30
N GLU A 104 4.91 -7.31 -5.88
CA GLU A 104 3.71 -7.95 -5.37
C GLU A 104 3.51 -7.67 -3.89
N VAL A 105 2.32 -7.21 -3.52
CA VAL A 105 1.90 -7.05 -2.14
C VAL A 105 1.36 -8.36 -1.62
N LYS A 106 2.12 -9.06 -0.75
CA LYS A 106 1.77 -10.39 -0.21
C LYS A 106 0.48 -10.40 0.61
N LYS A 107 0.18 -9.32 1.35
CA LYS A 107 -1.00 -9.20 2.21
C LYS A 107 -1.80 -7.95 1.84
N PRO A 108 -2.65 -8.01 0.82
CA PRO A 108 -3.41 -6.85 0.34
C PRO A 108 -4.43 -6.33 1.37
N GLU A 109 -4.86 -7.16 2.31
CA GLU A 109 -5.80 -6.79 3.37
C GLU A 109 -5.18 -5.85 4.43
N LEU A 110 -3.84 -5.78 4.50
CA LEU A 110 -3.11 -4.87 5.40
C LEU A 110 -2.75 -3.54 4.74
N ASP A 111 -3.18 -3.32 3.50
CA ASP A 111 -2.93 -2.10 2.75
C ASP A 111 -4.18 -1.23 2.69
N ALA A 112 -4.08 -0.01 3.22
CA ALA A 112 -5.22 0.89 3.33
C ALA A 112 -5.78 1.32 1.96
N ASN A 113 -4.92 1.48 0.95
CA ASN A 113 -5.33 1.89 -0.40
C ASN A 113 -6.14 0.79 -1.09
N ILE A 114 -5.64 -0.44 -1.03
CA ILE A 114 -6.33 -1.60 -1.62
C ILE A 114 -7.68 -1.83 -0.94
N VAL A 115 -7.72 -1.78 0.40
CA VAL A 115 -8.95 -1.96 1.18
C VAL A 115 -9.95 -0.86 0.89
N ALA A 116 -9.53 0.41 0.85
CA ALA A 116 -10.40 1.54 0.56
C ALA A 116 -11.02 1.43 -0.85
N ASN A 117 -10.21 1.12 -1.86
CA ASN A 117 -10.68 0.95 -3.23
C ASN A 117 -11.61 -0.27 -3.38
N ASN A 118 -11.38 -1.35 -2.63
CA ASN A 118 -12.28 -2.50 -2.62
C ASN A 118 -13.64 -2.15 -2.01
N ILE A 119 -13.67 -1.37 -0.91
CA ILE A 119 -14.92 -0.89 -0.31
C ILE A 119 -15.65 0.03 -1.30
N ALA A 120 -14.94 0.96 -1.95
CA ALA A 120 -15.51 1.87 -2.94
C ALA A 120 -16.21 1.11 -4.07
N ARG A 121 -15.51 0.15 -4.68
CA ARG A 121 -16.07 -0.70 -5.75
C ARG A 121 -17.30 -1.52 -5.31
N GLN A 122 -17.30 -2.02 -4.07
CA GLN A 122 -18.46 -2.75 -3.54
C GLN A 122 -19.67 -1.84 -3.40
N ILE A 123 -19.47 -0.60 -2.96
CA ILE A 123 -20.55 0.40 -2.82
C ILE A 123 -21.07 0.81 -4.21
N GLU A 124 -20.19 1.05 -5.17
CA GLU A 124 -20.54 1.31 -6.57
C GLU A 124 -21.32 0.14 -7.18
N GLY A 125 -20.95 -1.11 -6.81
CA GLY A 125 -21.68 -2.33 -7.14
C GLY A 125 -22.98 -2.53 -6.37
N LYS A 126 -23.51 -1.49 -5.70
CA LYS A 126 -24.78 -1.49 -4.94
C LYS A 126 -24.81 -2.40 -3.72
N ILE A 127 -23.68 -2.82 -3.19
CA ILE A 127 -23.62 -3.54 -1.92
C ILE A 127 -23.87 -2.53 -0.78
N ALA A 128 -24.69 -2.91 0.20
CA ALA A 128 -24.97 -2.07 1.35
C ALA A 128 -23.66 -1.70 2.09
N TYR A 129 -23.41 -0.41 2.28
CA TYR A 129 -22.16 0.09 2.89
C TYR A 129 -21.83 -0.57 4.24
N ARG A 130 -22.86 -0.89 5.05
CA ARG A 130 -22.67 -1.58 6.34
C ARG A 130 -22.06 -2.96 6.18
N ARG A 131 -22.48 -3.71 5.17
CA ARG A 131 -21.95 -5.05 4.86
C ARG A 131 -20.52 -4.94 4.30
N ALA A 132 -20.29 -4.03 3.38
CA ALA A 132 -18.97 -3.79 2.78
C ALA A 132 -17.94 -3.45 3.87
N ILE A 133 -18.24 -2.52 4.77
CA ILE A 133 -17.33 -2.12 5.85
C ILE A 133 -17.09 -3.26 6.83
N LYS A 134 -18.15 -3.97 7.29
CA LYS A 134 -17.98 -5.09 8.23
C LYS A 134 -17.11 -6.20 7.64
N MET A 135 -17.30 -6.52 6.36
CA MET A 135 -16.50 -7.53 5.67
C MET A 135 -15.03 -7.10 5.54
N ALA A 136 -14.78 -5.85 5.18
CA ALA A 136 -13.43 -5.32 5.10
C ALA A 136 -12.72 -5.35 6.47
N VAL A 137 -13.41 -4.91 7.53
CA VAL A 137 -12.87 -4.93 8.90
C VAL A 137 -12.53 -6.36 9.33
N ALA A 138 -13.45 -7.30 9.14
CA ALA A 138 -13.22 -8.71 9.50
C ALA A 138 -12.03 -9.33 8.74
N ASN A 139 -11.90 -9.03 7.43
CA ASN A 139 -10.78 -9.54 6.63
C ASN A 139 -9.45 -8.95 7.07
N THR A 140 -9.39 -7.64 7.35
CA THR A 140 -8.16 -6.98 7.81
C THR A 140 -7.73 -7.50 9.19
N MET A 141 -8.66 -7.69 10.12
CA MET A 141 -8.34 -8.27 11.45
C MET A 141 -7.87 -9.72 11.32
N ARG A 142 -8.48 -10.51 10.43
CA ARG A 142 -8.04 -11.89 10.14
C ARG A 142 -6.64 -11.95 9.50
N ALA A 143 -6.28 -10.94 8.70
CA ALA A 143 -4.94 -10.83 8.11
C ALA A 143 -3.84 -10.48 9.12
N GLY A 144 -4.22 -10.13 10.37
CA GLY A 144 -3.30 -9.87 11.47
C GLY A 144 -3.00 -8.39 11.71
N ALA A 145 -3.92 -7.47 11.35
CA ALA A 145 -3.82 -6.09 11.77
C ALA A 145 -4.08 -5.96 13.28
N GLU A 146 -3.37 -5.07 13.97
CA GLU A 146 -3.67 -4.73 15.37
C GLU A 146 -4.97 -3.94 15.51
N GLY A 147 -5.35 -3.22 14.49
CA GLY A 147 -6.60 -2.51 14.46
C GLY A 147 -6.88 -1.82 13.14
N ILE A 148 -8.16 -1.61 12.90
CA ILE A 148 -8.67 -0.91 11.74
C ILE A 148 -9.74 0.09 12.14
N LYS A 149 -9.76 1.21 11.44
CA LYS A 149 -10.81 2.22 11.54
C LYS A 149 -11.24 2.60 10.12
N VAL A 150 -12.53 2.48 9.85
CA VAL A 150 -13.13 2.88 8.58
C VAL A 150 -14.19 3.93 8.83
N GLN A 151 -14.14 5.02 8.11
CA GLN A 151 -15.14 6.08 8.14
C GLN A 151 -15.69 6.28 6.74
N ILE A 152 -17.01 6.33 6.63
CA ILE A 152 -17.72 6.68 5.41
C ILE A 152 -18.58 7.93 5.67
N SER A 153 -18.61 8.83 4.73
CA SER A 153 -19.36 10.08 4.81
C SER A 153 -20.02 10.42 3.48
N GLY A 154 -21.17 11.04 3.54
CA GLY A 154 -21.95 11.44 2.39
C GLY A 154 -23.42 11.04 2.51
N ARG A 155 -24.15 10.96 1.39
CA ARG A 155 -25.56 10.57 1.32
C ARG A 155 -25.73 9.04 1.42
N LEU A 156 -25.58 8.54 2.65
CA LEU A 156 -25.63 7.10 2.91
C LEU A 156 -27.02 6.53 2.60
N ASN A 157 -27.08 5.48 1.75
CA ASN A 157 -28.30 4.88 1.25
C ASN A 157 -29.25 5.85 0.49
N GLY A 158 -28.72 6.91 -0.08
CA GLY A 158 -29.50 7.89 -0.83
C GLY A 158 -30.22 8.93 0.03
N ALA A 159 -29.94 9.00 1.34
CA ALA A 159 -30.54 10.01 2.21
C ALA A 159 -30.22 11.43 1.73
N GLU A 160 -31.15 12.37 1.83
CA GLU A 160 -30.93 13.77 1.42
C GLU A 160 -29.86 14.45 2.27
N ILE A 161 -29.91 14.21 3.58
CA ILE A 161 -28.94 14.78 4.52
C ILE A 161 -27.73 13.86 4.60
N ALA A 162 -26.55 14.42 4.32
CA ALA A 162 -25.28 13.70 4.46
C ALA A 162 -25.03 13.30 5.93
N ARG A 163 -24.56 12.10 6.09
CA ARG A 163 -24.20 11.52 7.42
C ARG A 163 -22.83 10.90 7.35
N SER A 164 -22.17 10.80 8.51
CA SER A 164 -20.94 10.04 8.64
C SER A 164 -21.16 8.84 9.56
N LYS A 165 -20.60 7.69 9.16
CA LYS A 165 -20.57 6.47 9.96
C LYS A 165 -19.14 6.00 10.09
N MET A 166 -18.75 5.65 11.30
CA MET A 166 -17.42 5.13 11.62
C MET A 166 -17.55 3.78 12.30
N ILE A 167 -16.72 2.84 11.88
CA ILE A 167 -16.52 1.54 12.55
C ILE A 167 -15.04 1.44 12.88
N LYS A 168 -14.74 1.05 14.11
CA LYS A 168 -13.39 0.84 14.61
C LYS A 168 -13.34 -0.51 15.32
N GLU A 169 -12.28 -1.26 15.06
CA GLU A 169 -11.96 -2.53 15.72
C GLU A 169 -10.46 -2.57 16.03
N GLY A 170 -10.12 -3.05 17.22
CA GLY A 170 -8.73 -3.09 17.68
C GLY A 170 -8.12 -1.73 18.03
N ARG A 171 -6.79 -1.68 18.06
CA ARG A 171 -5.98 -0.50 18.43
C ARG A 171 -5.64 0.34 17.22
N THR A 172 -5.87 1.65 17.28
CA THR A 172 -5.42 2.61 16.25
C THR A 172 -4.83 3.84 16.95
N PRO A 173 -3.59 3.77 17.46
CA PRO A 173 -2.99 4.84 18.25
C PRO A 173 -2.45 5.94 17.33
N LEU A 174 -3.28 6.92 16.97
CA LEU A 174 -2.89 7.99 16.04
C LEU A 174 -1.83 8.95 16.61
N HIS A 175 -1.75 9.07 17.95
CA HIS A 175 -0.78 9.93 18.62
C HIS A 175 0.62 9.30 18.79
N THR A 176 0.74 7.99 18.63
CA THR A 176 2.00 7.27 18.75
C THR A 176 2.73 7.27 17.41
N PHE A 177 3.86 7.98 17.32
CA PHE A 177 4.61 8.11 16.05
C PHE A 177 5.31 6.82 15.62
N ARG A 178 5.69 5.95 16.57
CA ARG A 178 6.28 4.64 16.28
C ARG A 178 5.29 3.62 15.75
N ALA A 179 3.97 3.88 15.84
CA ALA A 179 2.96 2.99 15.28
C ALA A 179 2.94 3.08 13.75
N ASP A 180 3.08 1.95 13.06
CA ASP A 180 2.92 1.88 11.61
C ASP A 180 1.44 1.91 11.25
N ILE A 181 0.97 3.12 10.93
CA ILE A 181 -0.42 3.34 10.51
C ILE A 181 -0.41 3.65 9.02
N ASP A 182 -1.11 2.80 8.29
CA ASP A 182 -1.42 3.04 6.89
C ASP A 182 -2.75 3.77 6.77
N TYR A 183 -2.86 4.70 5.81
CA TYR A 183 -4.03 5.55 5.64
C TYR A 183 -4.34 5.75 4.17
N CYS A 184 -5.61 5.67 3.84
CA CYS A 184 -6.08 6.04 2.51
C CYS A 184 -7.40 6.77 2.58
N GLN A 185 -7.56 7.71 1.64
CA GLN A 185 -8.82 8.35 1.32
C GLN A 185 -9.21 7.92 -0.09
N ALA A 186 -10.42 7.39 -0.23
CA ALA A 186 -11.00 7.01 -1.51
C ALA A 186 -12.39 7.60 -1.65
N GLU A 187 -12.88 7.66 -2.86
CA GLU A 187 -14.20 8.14 -3.21
C GLU A 187 -14.96 7.06 -3.96
N ALA A 188 -16.24 6.89 -3.64
CA ALA A 188 -17.13 5.99 -4.36
C ALA A 188 -18.19 6.81 -5.07
N LEU A 189 -18.27 6.68 -6.40
CA LEU A 189 -19.25 7.37 -7.22
C LEU A 189 -20.56 6.59 -7.22
N THR A 190 -21.59 7.15 -6.59
CA THR A 190 -22.93 6.57 -6.58
C THR A 190 -23.89 7.38 -7.42
N LYS A 191 -25.05 6.83 -7.76
CA LYS A 191 -26.09 7.54 -8.49
C LYS A 191 -26.58 8.81 -7.80
N VAL A 192 -26.41 8.89 -6.48
CA VAL A 192 -26.91 9.98 -5.64
C VAL A 192 -25.83 11.02 -5.33
N GLY A 193 -24.57 10.73 -5.67
CA GLY A 193 -23.42 11.58 -5.43
C GLY A 193 -22.20 10.80 -4.93
N LEU A 194 -21.15 11.53 -4.58
CA LEU A 194 -19.90 10.96 -4.07
C LEU A 194 -20.00 10.59 -2.59
N LEU A 195 -19.48 9.43 -2.24
CA LEU A 195 -19.28 9.00 -0.86
C LEU A 195 -17.78 8.99 -0.55
N GLY A 196 -17.38 9.76 0.45
CA GLY A 196 -15.99 9.79 0.92
C GLY A 196 -15.71 8.63 1.87
N LEU A 197 -14.62 7.91 1.62
CA LEU A 197 -14.11 6.81 2.44
C LEU A 197 -12.77 7.20 3.03
N LYS A 198 -12.58 6.95 4.32
CA LYS A 198 -11.28 7.08 5.00
C LYS A 198 -10.99 5.79 5.75
N VAL A 199 -9.83 5.20 5.48
CA VAL A 199 -9.40 3.93 6.08
C VAL A 199 -8.08 4.14 6.79
N TRP A 200 -7.98 3.66 8.03
CA TRP A 200 -6.75 3.61 8.83
C TRP A 200 -6.52 2.16 9.24
N ILE A 201 -5.35 1.64 8.97
CA ILE A 201 -4.94 0.29 9.35
C ILE A 201 -3.68 0.39 10.20
N CYS A 202 -3.72 -0.14 11.40
CA CYS A 202 -2.56 -0.25 12.29
C CYS A 202 -1.93 -1.63 12.08
N ARG A 203 -0.69 -1.65 11.61
CA ARG A 203 0.09 -2.89 11.40
C ARG A 203 0.85 -3.32 12.64
N GLY A 204 1.05 -2.40 13.58
CA GLY A 204 1.80 -2.61 14.82
C GLY A 204 2.71 -1.44 15.15
N GLU A 205 3.55 -1.62 16.17
CA GLU A 205 4.54 -0.63 16.57
C GLU A 205 5.94 -1.06 16.11
N VAL A 206 6.71 -0.13 15.58
CA VAL A 206 8.07 -0.37 15.11
C VAL A 206 9.06 0.20 16.12
N TYR A 207 9.98 -0.64 16.58
CA TYR A 207 11.03 -0.27 17.53
C TYR A 207 12.40 -0.30 16.85
N GLY A 208 13.28 0.61 17.24
CA GLY A 208 14.61 0.74 16.67
C GLY A 208 14.70 1.64 15.44
N LYS A 209 15.86 1.65 14.79
CA LYS A 209 16.09 2.42 13.55
C LYS A 209 15.42 1.70 12.38
N VAL A 210 14.61 2.43 11.64
CA VAL A 210 13.94 1.93 10.43
C VAL A 210 14.75 2.38 9.22
N ASP A 211 14.99 1.45 8.31
CA ASP A 211 15.49 1.82 6.99
C ASP A 211 14.35 2.44 6.18
N LEU A 212 14.48 3.73 5.88
CA LEU A 212 13.48 4.51 5.15
C LEU A 212 13.64 4.38 3.63
N ALA A 213 14.70 3.72 3.16
CA ALA A 213 14.87 3.45 1.75
C ALA A 213 13.76 2.51 1.26
N PRO A 214 13.28 2.66 0.02
CA PRO A 214 12.28 1.78 -0.55
C PRO A 214 12.89 0.41 -0.86
N ASN A 215 12.99 -0.44 0.16
CA ASN A 215 13.51 -1.80 0.01
C ASN A 215 12.44 -2.68 -0.63
N PHE A 216 12.52 -2.86 -1.94
CA PHE A 216 11.72 -3.81 -2.72
C PHE A 216 12.38 -5.17 -2.87
N THR A 217 13.53 -5.38 -2.23
CA THR A 217 14.16 -6.69 -2.18
C THR A 217 13.20 -7.63 -1.45
N GLN A 218 12.75 -8.67 -2.12
CA GLN A 218 12.03 -9.75 -1.44
C GLN A 218 12.88 -10.14 -0.26
N GLU A 219 12.33 -10.11 0.95
CA GLU A 219 12.93 -10.77 2.08
C GLU A 219 13.08 -12.24 1.67
N LYS A 220 14.25 -12.60 1.15
CA LYS A 220 14.69 -13.99 1.07
C LYS A 220 14.61 -14.46 2.51
N GLY A 221 13.62 -15.31 2.77
CA GLY A 221 13.14 -15.67 4.08
C GLY A 221 14.29 -15.71 5.08
N ALA A 222 14.09 -15.07 6.22
CA ALA A 222 15.00 -15.15 7.34
C ALA A 222 15.36 -16.63 7.50
N ALA A 223 16.56 -16.97 7.09
CA ALA A 223 17.09 -18.31 7.23
C ALA A 223 16.94 -18.63 8.72
N ARG A 224 16.05 -19.58 9.02
CA ARG A 224 15.98 -20.16 10.36
C ARG A 224 17.40 -20.56 10.68
N SER A 225 18.05 -19.81 11.55
CA SER A 225 19.25 -20.27 12.22
C SER A 225 18.83 -21.47 13.07
N ASN A 226 18.83 -22.62 12.43
CA ASN A 226 18.72 -23.91 13.11
C ASN A 226 19.98 -24.01 13.95
N GLY A 227 19.85 -23.63 15.22
CA GLY A 227 20.86 -23.88 16.23
C GLY A 227 21.19 -25.36 16.18
N GLY A 228 22.39 -25.66 15.67
CA GLY A 228 22.91 -27.00 15.66
C GLY A 228 22.88 -27.55 17.09
N ARG A 229 21.99 -28.49 17.33
CA ARG A 229 22.12 -29.39 18.49
C ARG A 229 23.28 -30.28 18.19
N ASP A 230 24.40 -29.92 18.77
CA ASP A 230 25.61 -30.77 18.86
C ASP A 230 25.23 -32.03 19.62
N ASN A 231 24.91 -33.09 18.86
CA ASN A 231 24.67 -34.42 19.42
C ASN A 231 26.04 -35.10 19.58
N GLY A 232 26.66 -34.83 20.74
CA GLY A 232 27.85 -35.55 21.19
C GLY A 232 27.63 -37.06 21.18
N GLY A 233 28.05 -37.70 20.09
CA GLY A 233 28.03 -39.14 19.93
C GLY A 233 28.96 -39.81 20.94
N ARG A 234 28.39 -40.41 22.00
CA ARG A 234 29.10 -41.35 22.86
C ARG A 234 29.43 -42.57 22.05
N ARG A 235 30.72 -42.72 21.66
CA ARG A 235 31.31 -44.00 21.17
C ARG A 235 31.33 -45.00 22.29
N PHE A 236 30.44 -45.97 22.24
CA PHE A 236 30.60 -47.22 23.01
C PHE A 236 31.72 -48.06 22.43
N ARG A 237 32.76 -48.22 23.22
CA ARG A 237 33.93 -49.08 22.93
C ARG A 237 33.60 -50.49 23.40
N ASN A 238 33.20 -51.35 22.45
CA ASN A 238 33.09 -52.79 22.72
C ASN A 238 34.48 -53.41 22.89
N LYS A 239 34.80 -53.86 24.09
CA LYS A 239 35.87 -54.83 24.34
C LYS A 239 35.30 -56.24 24.18
N LYS A 240 35.80 -56.96 23.21
CA LYS A 240 35.66 -58.42 23.14
C LYS A 240 36.57 -59.06 24.15
N LYS A 241 36.05 -60.04 24.85
CA LYS A 241 36.69 -61.35 25.17
C LYS A 241 35.79 -62.41 24.59
#